data_80d8bfd06b7d77b33c12b4c03fbed167
#
_entry.id   80d8bfd06b7d77b33c12b4c03fbed167
#
_cell.length_a   1.000
_cell.length_b   1.000
_cell.length_c   1.000
_cell.angle_alpha   90.00
_cell.angle_beta   90.00
_cell.angle_gamma   90.00
#
_symmetry.space_group_name_H-M   'P 1'
#
loop_
_entity.id
_entity.type
_entity.pdbx_description
1 polymer ?
#
loop_
_entity_poly.entity_id
_entity_poly.type
_entity_poly.pdbx_seq_one_letter_code
_entity_poly.pdbx_strand_id
1 'polypeptide(L)'
;MGMLGISAAGCTRQIDLAKIVAKNIAYEIRHPIQAPAAKLNPFPKGNPGTHVGWVGHSTVLMSFGGFAILTDPNFAKRVVISRRAVGLPIEPEEIKELDLILISHAHYDHLDLSSLKRLPKQALLVVPQGCQALIDGLGFSKVIEMKWNDVFQTQGLAIEAIQPAHWGKRSPFDNDHRGYNSYLLSQNGKRILFAGDTGYSRIFEVKGKEGTIDLAFLPISAYKPDWFRRNHASPEEALKMFVESGAKFMVPIHWGTFILSHEPLTEPPEKLKIEARRLGIEDRVITLKHGESFTVPE
;
A
#
# COMPACT_ATOMS: atom_id res chain seq x y z
N MET A 1 -38.67 26.27 4.66
CA MET A 1 -38.67 24.87 4.17
C MET A 1 -37.62 24.80 3.02
N GLY A 2 -36.39 24.46 3.31
CA GLY A 2 -35.33 24.28 2.32
C GLY A 2 -35.17 22.79 2.04
N MET A 3 -35.60 22.34 0.87
CA MET A 3 -35.28 21.01 0.37
C MET A 3 -33.77 20.96 0.11
N LEU A 4 -33.06 20.17 0.90
CA LEU A 4 -31.67 19.75 0.61
C LEU A 4 -31.69 18.88 -0.65
N GLY A 5 -31.42 19.48 -1.80
CA GLY A 5 -31.25 18.76 -3.06
C GLY A 5 -29.95 17.93 -2.97
N ILE A 6 -30.07 16.63 -2.72
CA ILE A 6 -28.98 15.70 -2.91
C ILE A 6 -28.67 15.72 -4.40
N SER A 7 -27.47 16.16 -4.78
CA SER A 7 -27.06 16.16 -6.19
C SER A 7 -27.07 14.71 -6.73
N ALA A 8 -27.35 14.51 -8.02
CA ALA A 8 -27.34 13.19 -8.67
C ALA A 8 -26.01 12.44 -8.40
N ALA A 9 -24.88 13.15 -8.37
CA ALA A 9 -23.56 12.59 -8.02
C ALA A 9 -23.50 12.10 -6.58
N GLY A 10 -24.15 12.78 -5.63
CA GLY A 10 -24.22 12.33 -4.23
C GLY A 10 -25.06 11.07 -4.07
N CYS A 11 -26.18 10.96 -4.78
CA CYS A 11 -27.04 9.79 -4.78
C CYS A 11 -26.32 8.56 -5.37
N THR A 12 -25.61 8.73 -6.48
CA THR A 12 -24.81 7.65 -7.11
C THR A 12 -23.75 7.10 -6.16
N ARG A 13 -23.01 7.97 -5.45
CA ARG A 13 -21.99 7.56 -4.47
C ARG A 13 -22.56 6.78 -3.29
N GLN A 14 -23.75 7.17 -2.80
CA GLN A 14 -24.43 6.45 -1.73
C GLN A 14 -24.88 5.06 -2.17
N ILE A 15 -25.41 4.93 -3.39
CA ILE A 15 -25.81 3.65 -3.99
C ILE A 15 -24.57 2.73 -4.15
N ASP A 16 -23.46 3.26 -4.63
CA ASP A 16 -22.21 2.50 -4.79
C ASP A 16 -21.69 1.97 -3.44
N LEU A 17 -21.70 2.80 -2.40
CA LEU A 17 -21.31 2.36 -1.06
C LEU A 17 -22.22 1.25 -0.53
N ALA A 18 -23.55 1.38 -0.69
CA ALA A 18 -24.49 0.34 -0.29
C ALA A 18 -24.25 -1.00 -1.03
N LYS A 19 -23.92 -0.95 -2.31
CA LYS A 19 -23.55 -2.14 -3.09
C LYS A 19 -22.26 -2.79 -2.58
N ILE A 20 -21.24 -2.00 -2.21
CA ILE A 20 -20.00 -2.52 -1.60
C ILE A 20 -20.30 -3.20 -0.27
N VAL A 21 -21.14 -2.61 0.58
CA VAL A 21 -21.60 -3.22 1.85
C VAL A 21 -22.27 -4.56 1.60
N ALA A 22 -23.28 -4.59 0.70
CA ALA A 22 -24.00 -5.82 0.36
C ALA A 22 -23.07 -6.91 -0.19
N LYS A 23 -22.11 -6.52 -1.02
CA LYS A 23 -21.09 -7.42 -1.57
C LYS A 23 -20.21 -8.03 -0.47
N ASN A 24 -19.76 -7.22 0.49
CA ASN A 24 -18.97 -7.70 1.64
C ASN A 24 -19.77 -8.75 2.43
N ILE A 25 -21.02 -8.45 2.79
CA ILE A 25 -21.88 -9.37 3.54
C ILE A 25 -22.07 -10.68 2.75
N ALA A 26 -22.42 -10.58 1.46
CA ALA A 26 -22.63 -11.75 0.61
C ALA A 26 -21.36 -12.60 0.45
N TYR A 27 -20.19 -11.95 0.35
CA TYR A 27 -18.90 -12.65 0.27
C TYR A 27 -18.58 -13.38 1.56
N GLU A 28 -18.75 -12.72 2.71
CA GLU A 28 -18.45 -13.30 4.03
C GLU A 28 -19.29 -14.53 4.34
N ILE A 29 -20.56 -14.54 3.95
CA ILE A 29 -21.46 -15.70 4.13
C ILE A 29 -21.01 -16.90 3.29
N ARG A 30 -20.48 -16.66 2.08
CA ARG A 30 -20.17 -17.69 1.10
C ARG A 30 -18.73 -18.19 1.14
N HIS A 31 -17.81 -17.40 1.69
CA HIS A 31 -16.38 -17.68 1.63
C HIS A 31 -15.77 -17.63 3.02
N PRO A 32 -15.20 -18.74 3.53
CA PRO A 32 -14.37 -18.68 4.73
C PRO A 32 -13.10 -17.88 4.47
N ILE A 33 -12.42 -17.47 5.54
CA ILE A 33 -11.08 -16.88 5.42
C ILE A 33 -10.16 -17.97 4.89
N GLN A 34 -9.49 -17.67 3.78
CA GLN A 34 -8.56 -18.61 3.14
C GLN A 34 -7.23 -18.63 3.91
N ALA A 35 -6.52 -19.77 3.87
CA ALA A 35 -5.16 -19.80 4.36
C ALA A 35 -4.23 -18.99 3.41
N PRO A 36 -3.16 -18.36 3.93
CA PRO A 36 -2.14 -17.76 3.08
C PRO A 36 -1.42 -18.84 2.25
N ALA A 37 -0.84 -18.47 1.13
CA ALA A 37 -0.14 -19.38 0.23
C ALA A 37 1.11 -19.98 0.88
N ALA A 38 1.78 -19.18 1.74
CA ALA A 38 2.95 -19.58 2.49
C ALA A 38 2.98 -18.86 3.85
N LYS A 39 3.75 -19.40 4.82
CA LYS A 39 4.15 -18.65 6.00
C LYS A 39 5.31 -17.72 5.62
N LEU A 40 5.19 -16.44 5.98
CA LEU A 40 6.26 -15.48 5.80
C LEU A 40 7.15 -15.47 7.06
N ASN A 41 8.45 -15.59 6.88
CA ASN A 41 9.41 -15.40 7.95
C ASN A 41 10.02 -13.99 7.85
N PRO A 42 10.31 -13.32 8.98
CA PRO A 42 11.04 -12.07 8.98
C PRO A 42 12.41 -12.24 8.31
N PHE A 43 12.83 -11.23 7.57
CA PHE A 43 14.19 -11.22 6.99
C PHE A 43 15.22 -10.90 8.09
N PRO A 44 16.38 -11.57 8.10
CA PRO A 44 17.42 -11.24 9.05
C PRO A 44 17.86 -9.78 8.93
N LYS A 45 18.06 -9.12 10.07
CA LYS A 45 18.63 -7.77 10.11
C LYS A 45 20.05 -7.77 9.55
N GLY A 46 20.42 -6.70 8.84
CA GLY A 46 21.74 -6.57 8.20
C GLY A 46 21.87 -7.33 6.88
N ASN A 47 20.81 -7.97 6.37
CA ASN A 47 20.84 -8.61 5.07
C ASN A 47 21.08 -7.56 3.96
N PRO A 48 22.18 -7.64 3.20
CA PRO A 48 22.54 -6.60 2.22
C PRO A 48 21.65 -6.57 0.97
N GLY A 49 21.00 -7.68 0.65
CA GLY A 49 20.14 -7.81 -0.52
C GLY A 49 18.81 -7.07 -0.38
N THR A 50 18.05 -7.04 -1.48
CA THR A 50 16.66 -6.58 -1.48
C THR A 50 15.74 -7.78 -1.53
N HIS A 51 15.06 -8.03 -0.41
CA HIS A 51 14.11 -9.14 -0.27
C HIS A 51 12.77 -8.57 0.15
N VAL A 52 11.71 -9.06 -0.45
CA VAL A 52 10.34 -8.60 -0.17
C VAL A 52 9.42 -9.77 0.10
N GLY A 53 8.55 -9.65 1.08
CA GLY A 53 7.50 -10.59 1.41
C GLY A 53 6.15 -9.88 1.48
N TRP A 54 5.15 -10.38 0.78
CA TRP A 54 3.84 -9.76 0.77
C TRP A 54 2.95 -10.32 1.89
N VAL A 55 2.62 -9.45 2.84
CA VAL A 55 1.72 -9.80 3.95
C VAL A 55 0.26 -9.73 3.52
N GLY A 56 -0.04 -8.83 2.57
CA GLY A 56 -1.38 -8.61 2.02
C GLY A 56 -1.72 -7.13 1.98
N HIS A 57 -2.65 -6.75 1.10
CA HIS A 57 -3.03 -5.37 0.84
C HIS A 57 -1.80 -4.53 0.45
N SER A 58 -1.54 -3.43 1.16
CA SER A 58 -0.34 -2.59 0.98
C SER A 58 0.74 -2.88 2.03
N THR A 59 0.57 -3.96 2.82
CA THR A 59 1.55 -4.37 3.82
C THR A 59 2.61 -5.26 3.18
N VAL A 60 3.82 -4.73 3.08
CA VAL A 60 5.01 -5.43 2.59
C VAL A 60 6.07 -5.41 3.66
N LEU A 61 6.59 -6.58 4.03
CA LEU A 61 7.80 -6.71 4.83
C LEU A 61 8.98 -6.84 3.88
N MET A 62 10.01 -6.02 4.05
CA MET A 62 11.18 -6.08 3.18
C MET A 62 12.48 -5.90 3.94
N SER A 63 13.55 -6.48 3.39
CA SER A 63 14.93 -6.11 3.69
C SER A 63 15.46 -5.27 2.53
N PHE A 64 16.02 -4.10 2.83
CA PHE A 64 16.64 -3.22 1.85
C PHE A 64 17.88 -2.55 2.42
N GLY A 65 19.04 -2.85 1.84
CA GLY A 65 20.32 -2.28 2.28
C GLY A 65 20.64 -2.55 3.76
N GLY A 66 20.19 -3.68 4.31
CA GLY A 66 20.37 -4.04 5.70
C GLY A 66 19.26 -3.56 6.66
N PHE A 67 18.33 -2.73 6.19
CA PHE A 67 17.15 -2.31 6.97
C PHE A 67 16.01 -3.31 6.86
N ALA A 68 15.37 -3.63 7.98
CA ALA A 68 14.08 -4.30 8.02
C ALA A 68 12.97 -3.23 7.98
N ILE A 69 12.16 -3.25 6.93
CA ILE A 69 11.16 -2.21 6.62
C ILE A 69 9.77 -2.83 6.49
N LEU A 70 8.76 -2.17 7.04
CA LEU A 70 7.36 -2.57 6.92
C LEU A 70 6.53 -1.40 6.39
N THR A 71 5.75 -1.63 5.32
CA THR A 71 4.88 -0.62 4.74
C THR A 71 3.43 -0.83 5.18
N ASP A 72 2.70 0.25 5.41
CA ASP A 72 1.25 0.30 5.71
C ASP A 72 0.77 -0.92 6.52
N PRO A 73 1.27 -1.14 7.74
CA PRO A 73 1.01 -2.35 8.50
C PRO A 73 -0.46 -2.47 8.87
N ASN A 74 -1.13 -3.42 8.22
CA ASN A 74 -2.50 -3.79 8.51
C ASN A 74 -2.60 -5.30 8.75
N PHE A 75 -2.68 -5.68 10.02
CA PHE A 75 -2.88 -7.07 10.48
C PHE A 75 -4.30 -7.29 10.99
N ALA A 76 -5.20 -6.32 10.78
CA ALA A 76 -6.58 -6.41 11.25
C ALA A 76 -7.35 -7.52 10.53
N LYS A 77 -8.23 -8.17 11.28
CA LYS A 77 -9.19 -9.13 10.73
C LYS A 77 -10.27 -8.46 9.88
N ARG A 78 -10.44 -7.14 10.06
CA ARG A 78 -11.47 -6.35 9.38
C ARG A 78 -11.02 -4.89 9.25
N VAL A 79 -11.28 -4.30 8.10
CA VAL A 79 -11.17 -2.87 7.85
C VAL A 79 -12.58 -2.32 7.65
N VAL A 80 -13.03 -1.49 8.60
CA VAL A 80 -14.42 -0.99 8.67
C VAL A 80 -15.40 -2.15 8.56
N ILE A 81 -16.02 -2.36 7.40
CA ILE A 81 -16.98 -3.44 7.14
C ILE A 81 -16.35 -4.65 6.42
N SER A 82 -15.20 -4.47 5.76
CA SER A 82 -14.59 -5.51 4.93
C SER A 82 -13.75 -6.47 5.78
N ARG A 83 -14.15 -7.74 5.82
CA ARG A 83 -13.38 -8.81 6.45
C ARG A 83 -12.19 -9.18 5.56
N ARG A 84 -11.05 -9.48 6.21
CA ARG A 84 -9.88 -10.04 5.52
C ARG A 84 -10.26 -11.36 4.83
N ALA A 85 -9.98 -11.45 3.53
CA ALA A 85 -10.32 -12.63 2.71
C ALA A 85 -9.28 -13.76 2.89
N VAL A 86 -8.02 -13.41 3.11
CA VAL A 86 -6.90 -14.35 3.30
C VAL A 86 -6.27 -14.07 4.66
N GLY A 87 -6.01 -15.12 5.44
CA GLY A 87 -5.38 -15.03 6.76
C GLY A 87 -3.97 -14.43 6.73
N LEU A 88 -3.46 -14.07 7.88
CA LEU A 88 -2.13 -13.52 8.01
C LEU A 88 -1.05 -14.58 7.74
N PRO A 89 -0.06 -14.29 6.89
CA PRO A 89 1.10 -15.18 6.69
C PRO A 89 2.14 -15.05 7.80
N ILE A 90 2.07 -13.99 8.60
CA ILE A 90 2.92 -13.68 9.73
C ILE A 90 2.12 -12.86 10.74
N GLU A 91 2.26 -13.13 12.03
CA GLU A 91 1.70 -12.28 13.08
C GLU A 91 2.66 -11.12 13.37
N PRO A 92 2.15 -9.91 13.72
CA PRO A 92 3.03 -8.76 14.00
C PRO A 92 4.01 -9.02 15.15
N GLU A 93 3.67 -9.88 16.12
CA GLU A 93 4.56 -10.26 17.23
C GLU A 93 5.75 -11.14 16.78
N GLU A 94 5.68 -11.76 15.62
CA GLU A 94 6.79 -12.51 15.03
C GLU A 94 7.83 -11.57 14.41
N ILE A 95 7.48 -10.30 14.12
CA ILE A 95 8.37 -9.27 13.58
C ILE A 95 9.08 -8.56 14.75
N LYS A 96 10.09 -9.19 15.29
CA LYS A 96 10.79 -8.70 16.50
C LYS A 96 11.80 -7.60 16.21
N GLU A 97 12.40 -7.61 15.02
CA GLU A 97 13.39 -6.65 14.57
C GLU A 97 12.84 -5.86 13.40
N LEU A 98 12.70 -4.54 13.58
CA LEU A 98 12.16 -3.64 12.58
C LEU A 98 12.86 -2.29 12.73
N ASP A 99 13.44 -1.79 11.65
CA ASP A 99 14.16 -0.52 11.64
C ASP A 99 13.24 0.64 11.21
N LEU A 100 12.30 0.38 10.28
CA LEU A 100 11.47 1.40 9.67
C LEU A 100 10.05 0.91 9.42
N ILE A 101 9.09 1.75 9.74
CA ILE A 101 7.69 1.61 9.33
C ILE A 101 7.33 2.83 8.47
N LEU A 102 6.80 2.60 7.27
CA LEU A 102 6.29 3.63 6.38
C LEU A 102 4.77 3.60 6.34
N ILE A 103 4.14 4.73 6.59
CA ILE A 103 2.69 4.91 6.42
C ILE A 103 2.46 5.84 5.24
N SER A 104 1.73 5.37 4.22
CA SER A 104 1.43 6.17 3.04
C SER A 104 0.39 7.26 3.31
N HIS A 105 -0.68 6.94 4.03
CA HIS A 105 -1.76 7.89 4.35
C HIS A 105 -2.65 7.37 5.49
N ALA A 106 -3.63 8.19 5.91
CA ALA A 106 -4.39 7.95 7.13
C ALA A 106 -5.62 7.04 6.98
N HIS A 107 -5.94 6.48 5.80
CA HIS A 107 -7.08 5.58 5.64
C HIS A 107 -6.96 4.34 6.53
N TYR A 108 -8.11 3.75 6.90
CA TYR A 108 -8.17 2.66 7.89
C TYR A 108 -7.49 1.37 7.44
N ASP A 109 -7.36 1.16 6.14
CA ASP A 109 -6.71 0.00 5.53
C ASP A 109 -5.19 0.15 5.39
N HIS A 110 -4.64 1.36 5.63
CA HIS A 110 -3.21 1.67 5.62
C HIS A 110 -2.67 2.03 7.01
N LEU A 111 -3.30 2.98 7.70
CA LEU A 111 -2.94 3.34 9.08
C LEU A 111 -3.85 2.60 10.05
N ASP A 112 -3.55 1.35 10.36
CA ASP A 112 -4.25 0.59 11.39
C ASP A 112 -3.57 0.71 12.75
N LEU A 113 -4.19 1.46 13.66
CA LEU A 113 -3.65 1.71 15.00
C LEU A 113 -3.53 0.43 15.82
N SER A 114 -4.39 -0.56 15.58
CA SER A 114 -4.35 -1.85 16.30
C SER A 114 -3.11 -2.65 15.90
N SER A 115 -2.75 -2.62 14.63
CA SER A 115 -1.52 -3.23 14.12
C SER A 115 -0.28 -2.53 14.65
N LEU A 116 -0.25 -1.19 14.60
CA LEU A 116 0.87 -0.42 15.12
C LEU A 116 1.13 -0.67 16.60
N LYS A 117 0.08 -0.91 17.43
CA LYS A 117 0.23 -1.24 18.85
C LYS A 117 1.04 -2.52 19.10
N ARG A 118 1.01 -3.47 18.18
CA ARG A 118 1.61 -4.79 18.28
C ARG A 118 3.05 -4.85 17.72
N LEU A 119 3.54 -3.77 17.08
CA LEU A 119 4.85 -3.71 16.44
C LEU A 119 5.94 -3.14 17.37
N PRO A 120 7.25 -3.44 17.10
CA PRO A 120 8.38 -2.92 17.85
C PRO A 120 8.40 -1.38 17.90
N LYS A 121 8.50 -0.80 19.10
CA LYS A 121 8.42 0.65 19.34
C LYS A 121 9.73 1.40 19.06
N GLN A 122 10.83 0.69 18.91
CA GLN A 122 12.14 1.23 18.55
C GLN A 122 12.26 1.50 17.05
N ALA A 123 11.37 0.91 16.23
CA ALA A 123 11.30 1.22 14.80
C ALA A 123 11.04 2.71 14.57
N LEU A 124 11.77 3.30 13.63
CA LEU A 124 11.46 4.62 13.12
C LEU A 124 10.09 4.58 12.41
N LEU A 125 9.16 5.41 12.83
CA LEU A 125 7.85 5.51 12.18
C LEU A 125 7.79 6.77 11.32
N VAL A 126 7.67 6.60 10.02
CA VAL A 126 7.54 7.71 9.05
C VAL A 126 6.09 7.77 8.60
N VAL A 127 5.48 8.95 8.71
CA VAL A 127 4.08 9.21 8.39
C VAL A 127 3.93 10.50 7.58
N PRO A 128 2.85 10.70 6.83
CA PRO A 128 2.55 11.98 6.21
C PRO A 128 2.23 13.04 7.25
N GLN A 129 2.42 14.30 6.86
CA GLN A 129 2.10 15.48 7.68
C GLN A 129 0.67 15.39 8.25
N GLY A 130 0.50 15.72 9.53
CA GLY A 130 -0.78 15.71 10.24
C GLY A 130 -1.25 14.33 10.68
N CYS A 131 -0.47 13.27 10.48
CA CYS A 131 -0.81 11.92 10.92
C CYS A 131 -0.28 11.59 12.32
N GLN A 132 0.72 12.31 12.83
CA GLN A 132 1.32 12.04 14.14
C GLN A 132 0.28 12.06 15.25
N ALA A 133 -0.65 13.02 15.23
CA ALA A 133 -1.72 13.12 16.22
C ALA A 133 -2.62 11.87 16.32
N LEU A 134 -2.67 11.00 15.29
CA LEU A 134 -3.41 9.75 15.32
C LEU A 134 -2.65 8.64 16.06
N ILE A 135 -1.34 8.74 16.13
CA ILE A 135 -0.44 7.71 16.65
C ILE A 135 0.21 8.11 17.97
N ASP A 136 -0.04 9.34 18.43
CA ASP A 136 0.39 9.80 19.76
C ASP A 136 -0.09 8.82 20.84
N GLY A 137 0.79 8.50 21.80
CA GLY A 137 0.50 7.54 22.84
C GLY A 137 0.68 6.06 22.46
N LEU A 138 1.03 5.72 21.22
CA LEU A 138 1.37 4.33 20.84
C LEU A 138 2.77 3.90 21.28
N GLY A 139 3.58 4.82 21.79
CA GLY A 139 4.88 4.56 22.41
C GLY A 139 6.05 4.39 21.45
N PHE A 140 5.94 4.81 20.19
CA PHE A 140 7.08 4.83 19.26
C PHE A 140 8.14 5.83 19.72
N SER A 141 9.40 5.38 19.75
CA SER A 141 10.54 6.20 20.22
C SER A 141 10.86 7.36 19.28
N LYS A 142 10.59 7.20 18.00
CA LYS A 142 10.82 8.23 16.98
C LYS A 142 9.77 8.18 15.90
N VAL A 143 9.10 9.32 15.69
CA VAL A 143 8.12 9.55 14.62
C VAL A 143 8.59 10.73 13.79
N ILE A 144 8.55 10.59 12.47
CA ILE A 144 8.88 11.64 11.50
C ILE A 144 7.66 11.90 10.63
N GLU A 145 7.15 13.11 10.65
CA GLU A 145 6.18 13.59 9.68
C GLU A 145 6.87 14.15 8.45
N MET A 146 6.41 13.75 7.27
CA MET A 146 6.95 14.23 6.00
C MET A 146 5.86 14.84 5.13
N LYS A 147 6.17 15.99 4.52
CA LYS A 147 5.39 16.57 3.41
C LYS A 147 6.03 16.17 2.08
N TRP A 148 5.32 16.40 0.99
CA TRP A 148 5.84 16.17 -0.35
C TRP A 148 7.15 16.93 -0.59
N ASN A 149 8.09 16.25 -1.22
CA ASN A 149 9.46 16.67 -1.52
C ASN A 149 10.40 16.75 -0.30
N ASP A 150 9.93 16.41 0.91
CA ASP A 150 10.84 16.23 2.03
C ASP A 150 11.72 15.00 1.79
N VAL A 151 12.98 15.11 2.19
CA VAL A 151 13.95 14.00 2.19
C VAL A 151 14.47 13.82 3.62
N PHE A 152 14.22 12.65 4.19
CA PHE A 152 14.78 12.27 5.48
C PHE A 152 15.90 11.26 5.27
N GLN A 153 17.02 11.44 5.99
CA GLN A 153 18.17 10.54 5.90
C GLN A 153 18.48 9.88 7.24
N THR A 154 18.78 8.59 7.21
CA THR A 154 19.18 7.81 8.38
C THR A 154 20.12 6.68 7.98
N GLN A 155 21.30 6.60 8.57
CA GLN A 155 22.27 5.52 8.38
C GLN A 155 22.51 5.15 6.89
N GLY A 156 22.59 6.16 6.01
CA GLY A 156 22.79 5.97 4.57
C GLY A 156 21.53 5.66 3.75
N LEU A 157 20.38 5.44 4.40
CA LEU A 157 19.08 5.35 3.73
C LEU A 157 18.48 6.74 3.59
N ALA A 158 18.14 7.14 2.37
CA ALA A 158 17.33 8.32 2.09
C ALA A 158 15.88 7.92 1.81
N ILE A 159 14.94 8.62 2.42
CA ILE A 159 13.50 8.46 2.26
C ILE A 159 12.97 9.77 1.70
N GLU A 160 12.47 9.77 0.47
CA GLU A 160 11.85 10.92 -0.15
C GLU A 160 10.32 10.74 -0.18
N ALA A 161 9.59 11.76 0.29
CA ALA A 161 8.13 11.78 0.18
C ALA A 161 7.69 12.40 -1.14
N ILE A 162 6.87 11.67 -1.89
CA ILE A 162 6.39 12.04 -3.23
C ILE A 162 4.87 12.20 -3.18
N GLN A 163 4.33 13.16 -3.94
CA GLN A 163 2.88 13.39 -4.03
C GLN A 163 2.22 12.36 -4.97
N PRO A 164 1.40 11.41 -4.46
CA PRO A 164 0.55 10.56 -5.30
C PRO A 164 -0.74 11.27 -5.73
N ALA A 165 -1.50 10.66 -6.63
CA ALA A 165 -2.85 11.10 -6.97
C ALA A 165 -3.86 10.46 -5.99
N HIS A 166 -3.93 10.96 -4.77
CA HIS A 166 -4.77 10.41 -3.69
C HIS A 166 -5.28 11.51 -2.75
N TRP A 167 -5.76 11.14 -1.55
CA TRP A 167 -6.14 12.06 -0.46
C TRP A 167 -5.86 11.44 0.90
N GLY A 168 -5.73 12.29 1.96
CA GLY A 168 -5.34 11.87 3.30
C GLY A 168 -6.44 11.81 4.35
N LYS A 169 -7.68 12.21 4.03
CA LYS A 169 -8.79 12.32 4.97
C LYS A 169 -9.20 10.94 5.53
N ARG A 170 -9.12 10.77 6.87
CA ARG A 170 -9.41 9.47 7.49
C ARG A 170 -10.92 9.20 7.63
N SER A 171 -11.72 10.23 7.88
CA SER A 171 -13.17 10.10 8.03
C SER A 171 -13.90 11.32 7.47
N PRO A 172 -15.22 11.25 7.22
CA PRO A 172 -16.00 12.42 6.81
C PRO A 172 -15.95 13.59 7.81
N PHE A 173 -15.64 13.30 9.07
CA PHE A 173 -15.56 14.28 10.16
C PHE A 173 -14.13 14.77 10.44
N ASP A 174 -13.15 14.29 9.68
CA ASP A 174 -11.76 14.71 9.81
C ASP A 174 -11.60 16.10 9.18
N ASN A 175 -11.07 17.07 9.97
CA ASN A 175 -10.90 18.47 9.55
C ASN A 175 -9.75 18.69 8.55
N ASP A 176 -9.24 17.63 7.99
CA ASP A 176 -8.60 17.59 6.71
C ASP A 176 -7.34 18.42 6.47
N HIS A 177 -6.31 18.13 7.23
CA HIS A 177 -4.97 18.61 6.90
C HIS A 177 -3.94 17.46 6.90
N ARG A 178 -4.44 16.19 6.69
CA ARG A 178 -3.55 15.03 6.65
C ARG A 178 -2.97 14.88 5.27
N GLY A 179 -1.65 14.81 5.22
CA GLY A 179 -0.92 14.48 4.01
C GLY A 179 -1.15 13.03 3.58
N TYR A 180 -0.64 12.74 2.42
CA TYR A 180 -0.59 11.42 1.81
C TYR A 180 0.65 11.35 0.94
N ASN A 181 1.41 10.27 1.06
CA ASN A 181 2.72 10.15 0.44
C ASN A 181 2.86 8.82 -0.29
N SER A 182 3.52 8.85 -1.43
CA SER A 182 4.37 7.77 -1.90
C SER A 182 5.77 7.99 -1.35
N TYR A 183 6.58 6.94 -1.29
CA TYR A 183 7.96 7.03 -0.81
C TYR A 183 8.94 6.44 -1.81
N LEU A 184 10.05 7.15 -2.03
CA LEU A 184 11.20 6.65 -2.75
C LEU A 184 12.33 6.45 -1.75
N LEU A 185 12.71 5.19 -1.58
CA LEU A 185 13.83 4.78 -0.73
C LEU A 185 15.07 4.68 -1.60
N SER A 186 16.20 5.24 -1.14
CA SER A 186 17.46 5.21 -1.86
C SER A 186 18.60 4.84 -0.94
N GLN A 187 19.37 3.81 -1.30
CA GLN A 187 20.55 3.40 -0.55
C GLN A 187 21.53 2.66 -1.47
N ASN A 188 22.84 2.95 -1.35
CA ASN A 188 23.89 2.27 -2.08
C ASN A 188 23.64 2.17 -3.59
N GLY A 189 23.09 3.23 -4.21
CA GLY A 189 22.77 3.28 -5.63
C GLY A 189 21.53 2.49 -6.05
N LYS A 190 20.86 1.80 -5.14
CA LYS A 190 19.58 1.12 -5.36
C LYS A 190 18.42 2.00 -4.94
N ARG A 191 17.27 1.88 -5.66
CA ARG A 191 16.08 2.68 -5.37
C ARG A 191 14.82 1.82 -5.37
N ILE A 192 13.97 2.00 -4.36
CA ILE A 192 12.67 1.33 -4.23
C ILE A 192 11.57 2.37 -4.15
N LEU A 193 10.56 2.24 -5.01
CA LEU A 193 9.34 3.06 -4.97
C LEU A 193 8.22 2.30 -4.26
N PHE A 194 7.70 2.89 -3.19
CA PHE A 194 6.45 2.47 -2.56
C PHE A 194 5.37 3.52 -2.86
N ALA A 195 4.43 3.19 -3.73
CA ALA A 195 3.42 4.16 -4.17
C ALA A 195 2.31 4.41 -3.11
N GLY A 196 2.05 3.46 -2.21
CA GLY A 196 0.82 3.49 -1.41
C GLY A 196 -0.39 3.45 -2.33
N ASP A 197 -1.42 4.23 -2.03
CA ASP A 197 -2.56 4.40 -2.92
C ASP A 197 -2.38 5.60 -3.84
N THR A 198 -2.71 5.39 -5.10
CA THR A 198 -2.68 6.43 -6.13
C THR A 198 -3.57 6.08 -7.32
N GLY A 199 -4.20 7.07 -7.91
CA GLY A 199 -4.62 7.01 -9.31
C GLY A 199 -3.41 7.10 -10.25
N TYR A 200 -3.64 7.09 -11.54
CA TYR A 200 -2.57 7.30 -12.51
C TYR A 200 -1.87 8.65 -12.27
N SER A 201 -0.54 8.62 -12.15
CA SER A 201 0.29 9.80 -11.92
C SER A 201 1.60 9.73 -12.71
N ARG A 202 1.95 10.83 -13.37
CA ARG A 202 3.23 10.95 -14.09
C ARG A 202 4.42 11.25 -13.18
N ILE A 203 4.20 11.47 -11.89
CA ILE A 203 5.30 11.77 -10.95
C ILE A 203 6.33 10.64 -10.92
N PHE A 204 5.91 9.39 -11.09
CA PHE A 204 6.81 8.25 -11.10
C PHE A 204 7.70 8.19 -12.35
N GLU A 205 7.20 8.68 -13.51
CA GLU A 205 8.03 8.91 -14.71
C GLU A 205 9.13 9.94 -14.42
N VAL A 206 8.79 11.04 -13.74
CA VAL A 206 9.76 12.06 -13.35
C VAL A 206 10.83 11.46 -12.45
N LYS A 207 10.43 10.70 -11.42
CA LYS A 207 11.36 10.04 -10.49
C LYS A 207 12.22 8.98 -11.18
N GLY A 208 11.70 8.28 -12.16
CA GLY A 208 12.47 7.34 -12.98
C GLY A 208 13.57 8.02 -13.80
N LYS A 209 13.32 9.23 -14.31
CA LYS A 209 14.33 10.03 -15.03
C LYS A 209 15.47 10.55 -14.15
N GLU A 210 15.24 10.70 -12.86
CA GLU A 210 16.27 11.08 -11.88
C GLU A 210 17.26 9.94 -11.57
N GLY A 211 16.90 8.69 -11.87
CA GLY A 211 17.73 7.49 -11.69
C GLY A 211 16.91 6.21 -11.75
N THR A 212 17.59 5.09 -11.95
CA THR A 212 16.94 3.77 -12.05
C THR A 212 16.19 3.42 -10.78
N ILE A 213 14.94 2.97 -10.90
CA ILE A 213 14.15 2.36 -9.83
C ILE A 213 14.30 0.85 -9.96
N ASP A 214 14.86 0.18 -8.96
CA ASP A 214 15.08 -1.27 -9.00
C ASP A 214 13.77 -2.05 -8.77
N LEU A 215 12.91 -1.54 -7.89
CA LEU A 215 11.61 -2.16 -7.57
C LEU A 215 10.54 -1.09 -7.33
N ALA A 216 9.35 -1.30 -7.90
CA ALA A 216 8.18 -0.46 -7.64
C ALA A 216 7.02 -1.29 -7.06
N PHE A 217 6.45 -0.83 -5.95
CA PHE A 217 5.19 -1.32 -5.40
C PHE A 217 4.06 -0.41 -5.87
N LEU A 218 3.17 -0.93 -6.72
CA LEU A 218 2.09 -0.15 -7.32
C LEU A 218 0.72 -0.77 -7.02
N PRO A 219 -0.29 0.03 -6.63
CA PRO A 219 -1.64 -0.46 -6.35
C PRO A 219 -2.35 -0.84 -7.66
N ILE A 220 -3.19 -1.89 -7.59
CA ILE A 220 -3.90 -2.41 -8.78
C ILE A 220 -5.39 -2.62 -8.56
N SER A 221 -5.98 -2.16 -7.44
CA SER A 221 -7.41 -2.37 -7.18
C SER A 221 -8.09 -1.15 -6.57
N ALA A 222 -9.37 -1.29 -6.22
CA ALA A 222 -10.28 -0.24 -5.81
C ALA A 222 -10.59 0.79 -6.92
N TYR A 223 -10.59 0.35 -8.19
CA TYR A 223 -10.79 1.21 -9.35
C TYR A 223 -12.24 1.24 -9.89
N LYS A 224 -13.16 0.44 -9.33
CA LYS A 224 -14.58 0.44 -9.68
C LYS A 224 -15.45 0.94 -8.52
N PRO A 225 -16.42 1.83 -8.80
CA PRO A 225 -16.81 2.40 -10.09
C PRO A 225 -15.76 3.40 -10.63
N ASP A 226 -15.90 3.79 -11.90
CA ASP A 226 -14.86 4.57 -12.63
C ASP A 226 -14.43 5.86 -11.94
N TRP A 227 -15.28 6.50 -11.12
CA TRP A 227 -14.87 7.70 -10.39
C TRP A 227 -13.83 7.42 -9.29
N PHE A 228 -13.61 6.15 -8.88
CA PHE A 228 -12.53 5.75 -7.98
C PHE A 228 -11.15 5.88 -8.65
N ARG A 229 -11.07 5.74 -9.98
CA ARG A 229 -9.81 5.78 -10.74
C ARG A 229 -9.02 7.07 -10.58
N ARG A 230 -9.65 8.15 -10.16
CA ARG A 230 -8.92 9.39 -9.84
C ARG A 230 -7.90 9.18 -8.72
N ASN A 231 -8.12 8.20 -7.85
CA ASN A 231 -7.37 7.98 -6.63
C ASN A 231 -6.84 6.55 -6.49
N HIS A 232 -7.26 5.63 -7.36
CA HIS A 232 -6.89 4.21 -7.35
C HIS A 232 -6.68 3.73 -8.78
N ALA A 233 -5.45 3.38 -9.11
CA ALA A 233 -5.11 2.93 -10.44
C ALA A 233 -5.74 1.58 -10.78
N SER A 234 -6.22 1.43 -12.02
CA SER A 234 -6.52 0.12 -12.58
C SER A 234 -5.22 -0.65 -12.86
N PRO A 235 -5.30 -1.98 -13.07
CA PRO A 235 -4.12 -2.77 -13.46
C PRO A 235 -3.39 -2.23 -14.68
N GLU A 236 -4.14 -1.75 -15.68
CA GLU A 236 -3.58 -1.16 -16.90
C GLU A 236 -2.86 0.16 -16.62
N GLU A 237 -3.43 0.99 -15.73
CA GLU A 237 -2.82 2.26 -15.32
C GLU A 237 -1.58 2.03 -14.45
N ALA A 238 -1.59 1.02 -13.59
CA ALA A 238 -0.43 0.62 -12.80
C ALA A 238 0.72 0.14 -13.70
N LEU A 239 0.44 -0.70 -14.70
CA LEU A 239 1.45 -1.10 -15.69
C LEU A 239 1.97 0.07 -16.51
N LYS A 240 1.10 1.02 -16.87
CA LYS A 240 1.52 2.24 -17.55
C LYS A 240 2.50 3.04 -16.69
N MET A 241 2.19 3.26 -15.40
CA MET A 241 3.10 3.92 -14.45
C MET A 241 4.41 3.16 -14.29
N PHE A 242 4.36 1.82 -14.23
CA PHE A 242 5.55 0.96 -14.16
C PHE A 242 6.48 1.16 -15.37
N VAL A 243 5.92 1.08 -16.58
CA VAL A 243 6.69 1.27 -17.82
C VAL A 243 7.26 2.70 -17.91
N GLU A 244 6.45 3.70 -17.64
CA GLU A 244 6.86 5.12 -17.68
C GLU A 244 7.92 5.46 -16.63
N SER A 245 7.87 4.83 -15.44
CA SER A 245 8.89 5.02 -14.41
C SER A 245 10.24 4.37 -14.75
N GLY A 246 10.29 3.48 -15.73
CA GLY A 246 11.49 2.73 -16.07
C GLY A 246 11.97 1.77 -14.98
N ALA A 247 11.13 1.45 -13.99
CA ALA A 247 11.47 0.52 -12.91
C ALA A 247 11.82 -0.86 -13.48
N LYS A 248 12.79 -1.56 -12.86
CA LYS A 248 13.21 -2.89 -13.32
C LYS A 248 12.15 -3.95 -13.05
N PHE A 249 11.62 -3.96 -11.82
CA PHE A 249 10.58 -4.89 -11.37
C PHE A 249 9.41 -4.17 -10.73
N MET A 250 8.23 -4.79 -10.81
CA MET A 250 7.01 -4.34 -10.16
C MET A 250 6.45 -5.47 -9.27
N VAL A 251 6.09 -5.14 -8.05
CA VAL A 251 5.24 -5.96 -7.19
C VAL A 251 3.89 -5.25 -7.03
N PRO A 252 2.78 -5.83 -7.52
CA PRO A 252 1.46 -5.25 -7.34
C PRO A 252 0.99 -5.38 -5.89
N ILE A 253 0.43 -4.30 -5.36
CA ILE A 253 -0.12 -4.20 -4.00
C ILE A 253 -1.60 -3.79 -4.03
N HIS A 254 -2.21 -3.64 -2.86
CA HIS A 254 -3.58 -3.15 -2.67
C HIS A 254 -4.65 -4.04 -3.31
N TRP A 255 -4.49 -5.37 -3.34
CA TRP A 255 -5.44 -6.31 -3.93
C TRP A 255 -5.63 -7.57 -3.08
N GLY A 256 -6.67 -8.36 -3.38
CA GLY A 256 -6.84 -9.73 -2.86
C GLY A 256 -7.09 -9.90 -1.37
N THR A 257 -7.06 -8.83 -0.56
CA THR A 257 -7.13 -8.90 0.90
C THR A 257 -8.47 -8.42 1.46
N PHE A 258 -8.95 -7.26 1.03
CA PHE A 258 -10.20 -6.65 1.47
C PHE A 258 -11.08 -6.28 0.26
N ILE A 259 -12.41 -6.37 0.43
CA ILE A 259 -13.36 -5.93 -0.60
C ILE A 259 -13.68 -4.47 -0.35
N LEU A 260 -13.01 -3.57 -1.06
CA LEU A 260 -13.14 -2.12 -0.90
C LEU A 260 -13.89 -1.45 -2.06
N SER A 261 -14.23 -2.23 -3.10
CA SER A 261 -14.77 -1.72 -4.37
C SER A 261 -15.65 -2.75 -5.08
N HIS A 262 -16.09 -2.44 -6.29
CA HIS A 262 -17.02 -3.29 -7.05
C HIS A 262 -16.34 -4.44 -7.80
N GLU A 263 -15.06 -4.39 -8.14
CA GLU A 263 -14.39 -5.51 -8.80
C GLU A 263 -14.23 -6.72 -7.87
N PRO A 264 -14.28 -7.94 -8.41
CA PRO A 264 -13.93 -9.15 -7.67
C PRO A 264 -12.47 -9.13 -7.21
N LEU A 265 -12.16 -9.77 -6.06
CA LEU A 265 -10.80 -9.82 -5.52
C LEU A 265 -9.76 -10.45 -6.48
N THR A 266 -10.22 -11.32 -7.39
CA THR A 266 -9.36 -12.01 -8.37
C THR A 266 -9.18 -11.24 -9.67
N GLU A 267 -10.05 -10.27 -9.99
CA GLU A 267 -10.01 -9.55 -11.27
C GLU A 267 -8.72 -8.73 -11.45
N PRO A 268 -8.24 -7.95 -10.44
CA PRO A 268 -7.07 -7.11 -10.63
C PRO A 268 -5.81 -7.86 -11.06
N PRO A 269 -5.36 -8.95 -10.39
CA PRO A 269 -4.17 -9.68 -10.82
C PRO A 269 -4.36 -10.41 -12.15
N GLU A 270 -5.58 -10.87 -12.49
CA GLU A 270 -5.87 -11.48 -13.78
C GLU A 270 -5.70 -10.48 -14.93
N LYS A 271 -6.28 -9.28 -14.79
CA LYS A 271 -6.12 -8.19 -15.76
C LYS A 271 -4.67 -7.75 -15.87
N LEU A 272 -3.98 -7.59 -14.73
CA LEU A 272 -2.56 -7.24 -14.72
C LEU A 272 -1.73 -8.25 -15.53
N LYS A 273 -1.96 -9.54 -15.32
CA LYS A 273 -1.26 -10.61 -16.04
C LYS A 273 -1.51 -10.58 -17.55
N ILE A 274 -2.77 -10.38 -17.96
CA ILE A 274 -3.15 -10.29 -19.38
C ILE A 274 -2.43 -9.11 -20.03
N GLU A 275 -2.47 -7.95 -19.39
CA GLU A 275 -1.88 -6.73 -19.93
C GLU A 275 -0.34 -6.77 -19.92
N ALA A 276 0.27 -7.31 -18.85
CA ALA A 276 1.72 -7.50 -18.80
C ALA A 276 2.22 -8.41 -19.92
N ARG A 277 1.48 -9.49 -20.23
CA ARG A 277 1.78 -10.37 -21.36
C ARG A 277 1.63 -9.64 -22.69
N ARG A 278 0.57 -8.85 -22.86
CA ARG A 278 0.37 -8.04 -24.08
C ARG A 278 1.52 -7.07 -24.33
N LEU A 279 2.13 -6.57 -23.26
CA LEU A 279 3.28 -5.66 -23.32
C LEU A 279 4.64 -6.38 -23.39
N GLY A 280 4.68 -7.72 -23.23
CA GLY A 280 5.92 -8.51 -23.22
C GLY A 280 6.81 -8.26 -21.99
N ILE A 281 6.22 -7.97 -20.83
CA ILE A 281 6.92 -7.61 -19.59
C ILE A 281 6.51 -8.47 -18.38
N GLU A 282 5.90 -9.63 -18.61
CA GLU A 282 5.40 -10.49 -17.53
C GLU A 282 6.51 -11.00 -16.59
N ASP A 283 7.73 -11.16 -17.06
CA ASP A 283 8.92 -11.54 -16.29
C ASP A 283 9.37 -10.46 -15.29
N ARG A 284 8.93 -9.22 -15.49
CA ARG A 284 9.23 -8.07 -14.64
C ARG A 284 8.10 -7.74 -13.65
N VAL A 285 6.92 -8.36 -13.79
CA VAL A 285 5.73 -8.15 -12.95
C VAL A 285 5.57 -9.33 -11.99
N ILE A 286 6.00 -9.15 -10.75
CA ILE A 286 6.12 -10.19 -9.73
C ILE A 286 4.84 -10.22 -8.89
N THR A 287 3.85 -10.98 -9.30
CA THR A 287 2.56 -11.12 -8.59
C THR A 287 2.68 -12.15 -7.48
N LEU A 288 2.94 -11.68 -6.25
CA LEU A 288 3.06 -12.52 -5.06
C LEU A 288 1.68 -12.87 -4.50
N LYS A 289 1.49 -14.08 -4.00
CA LYS A 289 0.38 -14.44 -3.12
C LYS A 289 0.74 -14.13 -1.66
N HIS A 290 -0.26 -14.05 -0.78
CA HIS A 290 -0.04 -13.79 0.65
C HIS A 290 0.97 -14.77 1.26
N GLY A 291 2.06 -14.24 1.80
CA GLY A 291 3.17 -15.01 2.38
C GLY A 291 4.29 -15.39 1.42
N GLU A 292 4.11 -15.22 0.12
CA GLU A 292 5.21 -15.42 -0.84
C GLU A 292 6.22 -14.28 -0.77
N SER A 293 7.44 -14.57 -1.19
CA SER A 293 8.56 -13.63 -1.19
C SER A 293 9.28 -13.60 -2.54
N PHE A 294 9.97 -12.49 -2.78
CA PHE A 294 10.79 -12.26 -3.96
C PHE A 294 12.12 -11.64 -3.56
N THR A 295 13.20 -12.08 -4.17
CA THR A 295 14.52 -11.46 -4.05
C THR A 295 14.81 -10.70 -5.34
N VAL A 296 15.05 -9.39 -5.23
CA VAL A 296 15.41 -8.57 -6.39
C VAL A 296 16.80 -8.98 -6.88
N PRO A 297 16.95 -9.35 -8.14
CA PRO A 297 18.27 -9.65 -8.72
C PRO A 297 19.24 -8.47 -8.60
N GLU A 298 20.52 -8.76 -8.41
CA GLU A 298 21.59 -7.75 -8.31
C GLU A 298 21.85 -6.98 -9.61
#